data_47639eb084cd67c8304b5f54f769a5d7
#
_entry.id   47639eb084cd67c8304b5f54f769a5d7
#
_cell.length_a   1.000
_cell.length_b   1.000
_cell.length_c   1.000
_cell.angle_alpha   90.00
_cell.angle_beta   90.00
_cell.angle_gamma   90.00
#
_symmetry.space_group_name_H-M   'P 1'
#
loop_
_entity.id
_entity.type
_entity.pdbx_description
1 polymer ?
#
loop_
_entity_poly.entity_id
_entity_poly.type
_entity_poly.pdbx_seq_one_letter_code
_entity_poly.pdbx_strand_id
1 'polypeptide(L)'
;MQITRSSAEGTNATTKGPAEWFTGDVYIDPVAASPAPSRVLANLVHFTPGARTAWHSHPLGQSLFVTEGIGLCQRRGGPIEVIRPGDRVYIEPHEEHWHGATPGRLMVHLALNEVDDEHVAAHWGEHVTDDEYNGAGTDTSQE
;
A
#
# COMPACT_ATOMS: atom_id res chain seq x y z
N MET A 1 -8.81 23.89 14.90
CA MET A 1 -7.87 23.65 13.79
C MET A 1 -6.54 23.18 14.36
N GLN A 2 -5.95 22.16 13.78
CA GLN A 2 -4.65 21.64 14.21
C GLN A 2 -3.69 21.63 13.01
N ILE A 3 -2.48 22.07 13.24
CA ILE A 3 -1.44 22.05 12.20
C ILE A 3 -0.28 21.17 12.71
N THR A 4 0.00 20.08 12.00
CA THR A 4 1.16 19.23 12.26
C THR A 4 2.25 19.64 11.28
N ARG A 5 3.37 20.16 11.80
CA ARG A 5 4.46 20.62 10.95
C ARG A 5 5.26 19.46 10.42
N SER A 6 5.77 19.60 9.20
CA SER A 6 6.75 18.65 8.67
C SER A 6 7.98 18.63 9.61
N SER A 7 8.36 17.43 10.03
CA SER A 7 9.44 17.25 11.01
C SER A 7 10.12 15.92 10.79
N ALA A 8 11.42 15.88 10.99
CA ALA A 8 12.20 14.64 10.99
C ALA A 8 12.14 13.90 12.34
N GLU A 9 11.31 14.37 13.26
CA GLU A 9 11.24 13.84 14.62
C GLU A 9 9.80 13.49 15.02
N GLY A 10 9.68 12.65 16.05
CA GLY A 10 8.40 12.31 16.67
C GLY A 10 7.48 11.50 15.75
N THR A 11 6.19 11.71 15.93
CA THR A 11 5.14 10.96 15.20
C THR A 11 5.01 11.33 13.73
N ASN A 12 5.70 12.40 13.31
CA ASN A 12 5.66 12.84 11.91
C ASN A 12 6.92 12.44 11.11
N ALA A 13 7.81 11.66 11.72
CA ALA A 13 9.00 11.17 11.04
C ALA A 13 8.65 10.02 10.10
N THR A 14 9.46 9.86 9.05
CA THR A 14 9.40 8.68 8.19
C THR A 14 9.71 7.43 9.00
N THR A 15 8.92 6.38 8.82
CA THR A 15 9.16 5.09 9.46
C THR A 15 9.41 4.03 8.40
N LYS A 16 10.17 3.00 8.77
CA LYS A 16 10.35 1.84 7.91
C LYS A 16 9.18 0.87 8.10
N GLY A 17 8.64 0.39 7.00
CA GLY A 17 7.56 -0.61 7.03
C GLY A 17 8.02 -1.90 7.70
N PRO A 18 7.21 -2.49 8.61
CA PRO A 18 7.58 -3.73 9.30
C PRO A 18 7.78 -4.89 8.33
N ALA A 19 8.81 -5.71 8.58
CA ALA A 19 9.08 -6.88 7.77
C ALA A 19 7.94 -7.91 7.79
N GLU A 20 7.08 -7.86 8.79
CA GLU A 20 5.88 -8.70 8.88
C GLU A 20 4.85 -8.39 7.79
N TRP A 21 4.83 -7.15 7.30
CA TRP A 21 3.84 -6.64 6.34
C TRP A 21 4.42 -6.35 4.96
N PHE A 22 5.74 -6.29 4.84
CA PHE A 22 6.42 -5.93 3.59
C PHE A 22 7.59 -6.85 3.30
N THR A 23 7.80 -7.10 2.01
CA THR A 23 9.02 -7.69 1.48
C THR A 23 9.82 -6.55 0.84
N GLY A 24 11.13 -6.48 1.13
CA GLY A 24 11.97 -5.39 0.68
C GLY A 24 11.85 -4.15 1.55
N ASP A 25 12.49 -3.07 1.14
CA ASP A 25 12.52 -1.83 1.91
C ASP A 25 11.40 -0.91 1.49
N VAL A 26 10.56 -0.55 2.46
CA VAL A 26 9.41 0.34 2.28
C VAL A 26 9.47 1.39 3.37
N TYR A 27 9.23 2.65 2.99
CA TYR A 27 9.24 3.78 3.93
C TYR A 27 7.89 4.48 3.91
N ILE A 28 7.40 4.86 5.08
CA ILE A 28 6.05 5.38 5.27
C ILE A 28 6.12 6.74 5.92
N ASP A 29 5.47 7.72 5.27
CA ASP A 29 5.26 9.06 5.84
C ASP A 29 3.79 9.22 6.21
N PRO A 30 3.49 9.61 7.45
CA PRO A 30 2.10 9.88 7.84
C PRO A 30 1.59 11.15 7.18
N VAL A 31 0.37 11.10 6.65
CA VAL A 31 -0.30 12.24 6.03
C VAL A 31 -1.51 12.66 6.85
N ALA A 32 -2.32 11.72 7.30
CA ALA A 32 -3.47 12.00 8.15
C ALA A 32 -3.75 10.81 9.07
N ALA A 33 -4.00 11.13 10.34
CA ALA A 33 -4.52 10.19 11.34
C ALA A 33 -5.47 11.01 12.20
N SER A 34 -6.61 11.36 11.64
CA SER A 34 -7.55 12.31 12.28
C SER A 34 -8.24 11.67 13.48
N PRO A 35 -8.44 12.45 14.54
CA PRO A 35 -9.15 11.93 15.72
C PRO A 35 -10.62 11.68 15.42
N ALA A 36 -11.23 10.81 16.22
CA ALA A 36 -12.68 10.58 16.13
C ALA A 36 -13.45 11.90 16.18
N PRO A 37 -14.55 12.05 15.44
CA PRO A 37 -15.29 11.02 14.71
C PRO A 37 -14.74 10.66 13.33
N SER A 38 -13.63 11.25 12.90
CA SER A 38 -13.00 10.87 11.64
C SER A 38 -12.43 9.45 11.75
N ARG A 39 -12.46 8.72 10.64
CA ARG A 39 -11.91 7.36 10.54
C ARG A 39 -10.73 7.31 9.57
N VAL A 40 -10.35 8.44 9.01
CA VAL A 40 -9.36 8.52 7.92
C VAL A 40 -7.95 8.28 8.43
N LEU A 41 -7.27 7.35 7.77
CA LEU A 41 -5.82 7.18 7.81
C LEU A 41 -5.28 7.40 6.41
N ALA A 42 -4.24 8.21 6.28
CA ALA A 42 -3.57 8.43 5.02
C ALA A 42 -2.07 8.39 5.23
N ASN A 43 -1.39 7.66 4.36
CA ASN A 43 0.06 7.53 4.38
C ASN A 43 0.61 7.66 2.97
N LEU A 44 1.76 8.29 2.86
CA LEU A 44 2.55 8.27 1.64
C LEU A 44 3.55 7.12 1.78
N VAL A 45 3.47 6.15 0.86
CA VAL A 45 4.22 4.90 0.98
C VAL A 45 5.21 4.79 -0.17
N HIS A 46 6.48 4.62 0.18
CA HIS A 46 7.60 4.59 -0.76
C HIS A 46 8.12 3.15 -0.85
N PHE A 47 7.96 2.54 -2.00
CA PHE A 47 8.46 1.19 -2.27
C PHE A 47 9.74 1.28 -3.09
N THR A 48 10.83 0.71 -2.57
CA THR A 48 12.05 0.54 -3.36
C THR A 48 11.84 -0.53 -4.43
N PRO A 49 12.67 -0.59 -5.50
CA PRO A 49 12.49 -1.59 -6.55
C PRO A 49 12.36 -3.01 -5.99
N GLY A 50 11.32 -3.72 -6.43
CA GLY A 50 11.03 -5.07 -5.97
C GLY A 50 10.27 -5.19 -4.65
N ALA A 51 10.19 -4.12 -3.89
CA ALA A 51 9.48 -4.12 -2.61
C ALA A 51 7.96 -4.15 -2.81
N ARG A 52 7.27 -4.82 -1.90
CA ARG A 52 5.82 -5.01 -1.98
C ARG A 52 5.22 -5.31 -0.61
N THR A 53 3.91 -5.13 -0.51
CA THR A 53 3.16 -5.54 0.68
C THR A 53 2.99 -7.06 0.71
N ALA A 54 2.67 -7.59 1.89
CA ALA A 54 2.06 -8.91 2.01
C ALA A 54 0.63 -8.89 1.41
N TRP A 55 0.04 -10.04 1.22
CA TRP A 55 -1.38 -10.15 0.96
C TRP A 55 -2.15 -9.57 2.15
N HIS A 56 -3.12 -8.72 1.88
CA HIS A 56 -3.90 -8.09 2.95
C HIS A 56 -5.26 -7.61 2.45
N SER A 57 -6.12 -7.23 3.38
CA SER A 57 -7.42 -6.67 3.10
C SER A 57 -7.73 -5.54 4.07
N HIS A 58 -8.74 -4.76 3.74
CA HIS A 58 -9.18 -3.62 4.55
C HIS A 58 -10.67 -3.75 4.85
N PRO A 59 -11.11 -3.63 6.10
CA PRO A 59 -12.52 -3.77 6.43
C PRO A 59 -13.43 -2.74 5.76
N LEU A 60 -12.91 -1.53 5.50
CA LEU A 60 -13.65 -0.44 4.85
C LEU A 60 -13.09 -0.08 3.48
N GLY A 61 -12.26 -0.95 2.90
CA GLY A 61 -11.64 -0.70 1.61
C GLY A 61 -10.44 0.23 1.67
N GLN A 62 -9.85 0.49 0.51
CA GLN A 62 -8.68 1.35 0.38
C GLN A 62 -8.68 2.05 -0.96
N SER A 63 -8.25 3.30 -0.96
CA SER A 63 -7.95 4.03 -2.20
C SER A 63 -6.46 4.30 -2.27
N LEU A 64 -5.87 4.07 -3.44
CA LEU A 64 -4.48 4.37 -3.74
C LEU A 64 -4.43 5.43 -4.83
N PHE A 65 -3.50 6.37 -4.70
CA PHE A 65 -3.18 7.33 -5.75
C PHE A 65 -1.68 7.31 -5.98
N VAL A 66 -1.25 6.91 -7.18
CA VAL A 66 0.17 6.80 -7.51
C VAL A 66 0.72 8.19 -7.81
N THR A 67 1.81 8.56 -7.15
CA THR A 67 2.46 9.87 -7.30
C THR A 67 3.76 9.79 -8.08
N GLU A 68 4.53 8.71 -7.94
CA GLU A 68 5.83 8.55 -8.59
C GLU A 68 6.12 7.10 -8.94
N GLY A 69 6.96 6.91 -9.93
CA GLY A 69 7.51 5.60 -10.27
C GLY A 69 6.58 4.70 -11.05
N ILE A 70 6.78 3.41 -10.96
CA ILE A 70 5.96 2.38 -11.61
C ILE A 70 5.70 1.27 -10.60
N GLY A 71 4.44 0.97 -10.36
CA GLY A 71 4.04 -0.04 -9.42
C GLY A 71 3.24 -1.17 -10.04
N LEU A 72 2.99 -2.15 -9.21
CA LEU A 72 2.15 -3.32 -9.51
C LEU A 72 1.09 -3.44 -8.43
N CYS A 73 -0.07 -3.96 -8.81
CA CYS A 73 -1.08 -4.40 -7.85
C CYS A 73 -1.79 -5.64 -8.39
N GLN A 74 -2.32 -6.44 -7.48
CA GLN A 74 -3.04 -7.66 -7.83
C GLN A 74 -4.06 -7.98 -6.75
N ARG A 75 -5.29 -8.27 -7.17
CA ARG A 75 -6.27 -8.89 -6.28
C ARG A 75 -6.13 -10.40 -6.36
N ARG A 76 -6.47 -11.10 -5.28
CA ARG A 76 -6.43 -12.56 -5.25
C ARG A 76 -7.27 -13.12 -6.39
N GLY A 77 -6.66 -13.97 -7.21
CA GLY A 77 -7.32 -14.60 -8.36
C GLY A 77 -7.38 -13.75 -9.63
N GLY A 78 -6.86 -12.53 -9.60
CA GLY A 78 -6.81 -11.65 -10.76
C GLY A 78 -5.42 -11.52 -11.38
N PRO A 79 -5.31 -10.80 -12.49
CA PRO A 79 -4.00 -10.53 -13.10
C PRO A 79 -3.24 -9.46 -12.33
N ILE A 80 -1.92 -9.44 -12.52
CA ILE A 80 -1.09 -8.33 -12.05
C ILE A 80 -1.30 -7.14 -12.98
N GLU A 81 -1.65 -5.99 -12.40
CA GLU A 81 -1.85 -4.74 -13.11
C GLU A 81 -0.69 -3.79 -12.86
N VAL A 82 -0.25 -3.10 -13.90
CA VAL A 82 0.76 -2.05 -13.79
C VAL A 82 0.06 -0.72 -13.48
N ILE A 83 0.57 -0.01 -12.49
CA ILE A 83 0.02 1.29 -12.08
C ILE A 83 1.11 2.37 -12.19
N ARG A 84 0.70 3.56 -12.65
CA ARG A 84 1.59 4.69 -12.97
C ARG A 84 1.09 5.98 -12.35
N PRO A 85 1.93 7.00 -12.27
CA PRO A 85 1.53 8.29 -11.69
C PRO A 85 0.23 8.81 -12.29
N GLY A 86 -0.68 9.22 -11.39
CA GLY A 86 -2.01 9.65 -11.76
C GLY A 86 -3.07 8.56 -11.76
N ASP A 87 -2.67 7.30 -11.69
CA ASP A 87 -3.62 6.20 -11.57
C ASP A 87 -4.22 6.15 -10.17
N ARG A 88 -5.51 5.85 -10.11
CA ARG A 88 -6.23 5.59 -8.85
C ARG A 88 -6.65 4.13 -8.83
N VAL A 89 -6.44 3.49 -7.69
CA VAL A 89 -6.89 2.11 -7.47
C VAL A 89 -7.88 2.13 -6.31
N TYR A 90 -9.07 1.59 -6.52
CA TYR A 90 -10.00 1.35 -5.43
C TYR A 90 -10.06 -0.14 -5.12
N ILE A 91 -9.78 -0.47 -3.87
CA ILE A 91 -9.83 -1.84 -3.35
C ILE A 91 -11.06 -1.93 -2.46
N GLU A 92 -11.95 -2.85 -2.78
CA GLU A 92 -13.21 -3.02 -2.05
C GLU A 92 -12.97 -3.58 -0.65
N PRO A 93 -13.93 -3.37 0.28
CA PRO A 93 -13.86 -3.99 1.60
C PRO A 93 -13.64 -5.50 1.50
N HIS A 94 -12.72 -6.02 2.33
CA HIS A 94 -12.37 -7.43 2.44
C HIS A 94 -11.72 -8.07 1.21
N GLU A 95 -11.41 -7.30 0.18
CA GLU A 95 -10.72 -7.80 -1.01
C GLU A 95 -9.24 -8.02 -0.72
N GLU A 96 -8.79 -9.28 -0.78
CA GLU A 96 -7.37 -9.60 -0.62
C GLU A 96 -6.58 -9.14 -1.84
N HIS A 97 -5.51 -8.41 -1.58
CA HIS A 97 -4.68 -7.82 -2.62
C HIS A 97 -3.26 -7.57 -2.11
N TRP A 98 -2.39 -7.19 -3.01
CA TRP A 98 -1.08 -6.63 -2.70
C TRP A 98 -0.74 -5.53 -3.70
N HIS A 99 0.19 -4.67 -3.32
CA HIS A 99 0.76 -3.65 -4.19
C HIS A 99 2.23 -3.42 -3.85
N GLY A 100 2.97 -2.90 -4.82
CA GLY A 100 4.40 -2.68 -4.66
C GLY A 100 5.02 -2.05 -5.89
N ALA A 101 6.35 -1.96 -5.87
CA ALA A 101 7.13 -1.44 -6.98
C ALA A 101 7.42 -2.50 -8.02
N THR A 102 7.72 -2.10 -9.24
CA THR A 102 8.28 -2.99 -10.25
C THR A 102 9.73 -3.36 -9.88
N PRO A 103 10.29 -4.43 -10.47
CA PRO A 103 11.65 -4.83 -10.14
C PRO A 103 12.72 -3.77 -10.43
N GLY A 104 12.49 -2.90 -11.41
CA GLY A 104 13.49 -1.95 -11.88
C GLY A 104 13.23 -0.49 -11.47
N ARG A 105 12.11 -0.18 -10.84
CA ARG A 105 11.74 1.20 -10.48
C ARG A 105 11.08 1.27 -9.13
N LEU A 106 11.36 2.34 -8.39
CA LEU A 106 10.59 2.64 -7.18
C LEU A 106 9.14 3.01 -7.54
N MET A 107 8.26 2.94 -6.56
CA MET A 107 6.89 3.45 -6.67
C MET A 107 6.49 4.13 -5.37
N VAL A 108 5.81 5.25 -5.50
CA VAL A 108 5.24 5.99 -4.37
C VAL A 108 3.75 6.16 -4.62
N HIS A 109 2.95 5.85 -3.60
CA HIS A 109 1.52 6.13 -3.64
C HIS A 109 1.03 6.72 -2.32
N LEU A 110 -0.03 7.50 -2.42
CA LEU A 110 -0.84 7.89 -1.28
C LEU A 110 -1.85 6.77 -1.02
N ALA A 111 -1.89 6.28 0.21
CA ALA A 111 -2.86 5.28 0.64
C ALA A 111 -3.86 5.92 1.59
N LEU A 112 -5.15 5.74 1.30
CA LEU A 112 -6.26 6.27 2.08
C LEU A 112 -7.11 5.11 2.57
N ASN A 113 -7.19 4.96 3.89
CA ASN A 113 -7.99 3.93 4.54
C ASN A 113 -8.89 4.57 5.59
N GLU A 114 -9.84 3.80 6.05
CA GLU A 114 -10.60 4.14 7.26
C GLU A 114 -10.45 3.00 8.27
N VAL A 115 -10.41 3.35 9.55
CA VAL A 115 -10.49 2.35 10.62
C VAL A 115 -11.94 1.97 10.87
N ASP A 116 -12.18 0.71 11.19
CA ASP A 116 -13.52 0.24 11.54
C ASP A 116 -13.87 0.58 13.01
N ASP A 117 -15.00 0.09 13.49
CA ASP A 117 -15.45 0.36 14.87
C ASP A 117 -14.51 -0.22 15.92
N GLU A 118 -13.65 -1.16 15.56
CA GLU A 118 -12.65 -1.76 16.43
C GLU A 118 -11.27 -1.14 16.24
N HIS A 119 -11.18 -0.02 15.50
CA HIS A 119 -9.93 0.67 15.15
C HIS A 119 -8.97 -0.18 14.30
N VAL A 120 -9.50 -1.09 13.51
CA VAL A 120 -8.72 -1.89 12.57
C VAL A 120 -8.77 -1.26 11.19
N ALA A 121 -7.60 -1.07 10.57
CA ALA A 121 -7.47 -0.54 9.21
C ALA A 121 -7.14 -1.62 8.19
N ALA A 122 -6.49 -2.71 8.62
CA ALA A 122 -6.05 -3.76 7.71
C ALA A 122 -5.96 -5.11 8.43
N HIS A 123 -6.16 -6.16 7.66
CA HIS A 123 -5.92 -7.55 8.07
C HIS A 123 -4.78 -8.10 7.21
N TRP A 124 -3.65 -8.38 7.83
CA TRP A 124 -2.44 -8.81 7.15
C TRP A 124 -2.39 -10.33 7.03
N GLY A 125 -2.03 -10.80 5.84
CA GLY A 125 -1.89 -12.21 5.52
C GLY A 125 -0.45 -12.59 5.22
N GLU A 126 -0.28 -13.62 4.40
CA GLU A 126 1.03 -14.14 4.01
C GLU A 126 1.76 -13.20 3.09
N HIS A 127 3.09 -13.26 3.11
CA HIS A 127 3.89 -12.53 2.14
C HIS A 127 3.62 -13.01 0.72
N VAL A 128 3.71 -12.08 -0.22
CA VAL A 128 3.71 -12.40 -1.65
C VAL A 128 5.05 -13.05 -1.98
N THR A 129 5.02 -14.29 -2.43
CA THR A 129 6.25 -15.00 -2.79
C THR A 129 6.90 -14.38 -4.03
N ASP A 130 8.18 -14.67 -4.24
CA ASP A 130 8.86 -14.20 -5.46
C ASP A 130 8.19 -14.77 -6.71
N ASP A 131 7.72 -16.01 -6.68
CA ASP A 131 7.00 -16.60 -7.80
C ASP A 131 5.68 -15.86 -8.08
N GLU A 132 4.90 -15.55 -7.05
CA GLU A 132 3.68 -14.77 -7.20
C GLU A 132 3.97 -13.37 -7.75
N TYR A 133 4.96 -12.72 -7.19
CA TYR A 133 5.38 -11.38 -7.63
C TYR A 133 5.84 -11.37 -9.09
N ASN A 134 6.53 -12.40 -9.53
CA ASN A 134 7.01 -12.54 -10.90
C ASN A 134 5.95 -13.08 -11.87
N GLY A 135 4.72 -13.26 -11.40
CA GLY A 135 3.60 -13.65 -12.24
C GLY A 135 3.43 -15.15 -12.44
N ALA A 136 4.13 -15.99 -11.66
CA ALA A 136 3.89 -17.42 -11.73
C ALA A 136 2.46 -17.73 -11.26
N GLY A 137 1.72 -18.48 -12.08
CA GLY A 137 0.31 -18.76 -11.82
C GLY A 137 -0.66 -17.72 -12.38
N THR A 138 -0.16 -16.66 -13.04
CA THR A 138 -0.96 -15.70 -13.79
C THR A 138 -0.78 -15.91 -15.29
N ASP A 139 -1.71 -15.37 -16.08
CA ASP A 139 -1.56 -15.39 -17.54
C ASP A 139 -0.54 -14.35 -17.96
N THR A 140 0.68 -14.77 -18.27
CA THR A 140 1.77 -13.91 -18.67
C THR A 140 1.67 -13.41 -20.11
N SER A 141 0.72 -13.92 -20.89
CA SER A 141 0.53 -13.51 -22.28
C SER A 141 0.11 -12.04 -22.44
N GLN A 142 -0.23 -11.38 -21.33
CA GLN A 142 -0.68 -9.98 -21.31
C GLN A 142 0.40 -9.00 -20.83
N GLU A 143 1.56 -9.47 -20.52
CA GLU A 143 2.66 -8.60 -20.09
C GLU A 143 3.29 -7.80 -21.25
#